data_94723734242cf70a9f0d51496593c1e5
#
_entry.id   94723734242cf70a9f0d51496593c1e5
#
_cell.length_a   1.000
_cell.length_b   1.000
_cell.length_c   1.000
_cell.angle_alpha   90.00
_cell.angle_beta   90.00
_cell.angle_gamma   90.00
#
_symmetry.space_group_name_H-M   'P 1'
#
loop_
_entity.id
_entity.type
_entity.pdbx_description
1 polymer ?
#
loop_
_entity_poly.entity_id
_entity_poly.type
_entity_poly.pdbx_seq_one_letter_code
_entity_poly.pdbx_strand_id
1 'polypeptide(L)'
;PPPKVKDMTRGVMQRVDSQLTMERDPDERIARLFSRRSPDCIPPGSIVMVESYLNSSKTSTTTFAGVLIAVRRAGIATTFLLRTIAHKLGVEMRYHAYSPMIKDIKVLQAANADKRQPGLTRTRRAKLYYMRRNDDRRVLSVANVVKQYRAAQMQEHKSSTESRQRS
;
A
#
# COMPACT_ATOMS: atom_id res chain seq x y z
N PRO A 1 26.54 -15.36 23.49
CA PRO A 1 25.82 -16.59 23.76
C PRO A 1 25.64 -17.40 22.46
N PRO A 2 25.75 -18.73 22.49
CA PRO A 2 25.57 -19.55 21.31
C PRO A 2 24.15 -19.37 20.75
N PRO A 3 23.97 -19.39 19.41
CA PRO A 3 22.65 -19.22 18.80
C PRO A 3 21.73 -20.37 19.24
N LYS A 4 20.47 -20.03 19.49
CA LYS A 4 19.48 -21.03 19.90
C LYS A 4 19.29 -22.08 18.80
N VAL A 5 19.08 -23.35 19.18
CA VAL A 5 18.93 -24.48 18.25
C VAL A 5 17.88 -24.22 17.15
N LYS A 6 16.80 -23.50 17.45
CA LYS A 6 15.80 -23.07 16.46
C LYS A 6 16.38 -22.17 15.35
N ASP A 7 17.42 -21.41 15.64
CA ASP A 7 18.04 -20.52 14.65
C ASP A 7 19.04 -21.29 13.76
N MET A 8 19.56 -22.41 14.26
CA MET A 8 20.43 -23.30 13.46
C MET A 8 19.65 -24.10 12.41
N THR A 9 18.38 -24.41 12.65
CA THR A 9 17.52 -25.17 11.72
C THR A 9 16.92 -24.29 10.61
N ARG A 10 16.97 -22.96 10.73
CA ARG A 10 16.54 -22.06 9.65
C ARG A 10 17.58 -22.09 8.53
N GLY A 11 17.11 -22.36 7.31
CA GLY A 11 17.97 -22.33 6.12
C GLY A 11 18.63 -20.94 5.92
N VAL A 12 19.79 -20.93 5.28
CA VAL A 12 20.57 -19.70 5.01
C VAL A 12 19.71 -18.62 4.37
N MET A 13 18.86 -18.97 3.39
CA MET A 13 17.96 -18.03 2.71
C MET A 13 16.98 -17.38 3.66
N GLN A 14 16.42 -18.11 4.63
CA GLN A 14 15.50 -17.51 5.61
C GLN A 14 16.19 -16.48 6.51
N ARG A 15 17.47 -16.68 6.84
CA ARG A 15 18.25 -15.69 7.59
C ARG A 15 18.52 -14.44 6.77
N VAL A 16 18.94 -14.62 5.52
CA VAL A 16 19.16 -13.51 4.59
C VAL A 16 17.86 -12.71 4.38
N ASP A 17 16.74 -13.38 4.12
CA ASP A 17 15.44 -12.74 3.98
C ASP A 17 15.04 -11.93 5.22
N SER A 18 15.31 -12.48 6.42
CA SER A 18 15.03 -11.77 7.68
C SER A 18 15.91 -10.53 7.85
N GLN A 19 17.18 -10.61 7.52
CA GLN A 19 18.11 -9.47 7.57
C GLN A 19 17.70 -8.38 6.59
N LEU A 20 17.43 -8.75 5.33
CA LEU A 20 16.99 -7.81 4.31
C LEU A 20 15.64 -7.17 4.64
N THR A 21 14.75 -7.90 5.30
CA THR A 21 13.47 -7.33 5.75
C THR A 21 13.71 -6.26 6.82
N MET A 22 14.58 -6.51 7.80
CA MET A 22 14.93 -5.52 8.83
C MET A 22 15.64 -4.29 8.25
N GLU A 23 16.52 -4.47 7.26
CA GLU A 23 17.20 -3.36 6.59
C GLU A 23 16.23 -2.46 5.79
N ARG A 24 15.21 -3.07 5.16
CA ARG A 24 14.24 -2.36 4.30
C ARG A 24 13.08 -1.74 5.05
N ASP A 25 12.72 -2.28 6.19
CA ASP A 25 11.59 -1.85 7.01
C ASP A 25 11.97 -1.82 8.49
N PRO A 26 12.87 -0.89 8.92
CA PRO A 26 13.32 -0.78 10.30
C PRO A 26 12.15 -0.47 11.25
N ASP A 27 11.14 0.26 10.79
CA ASP A 27 9.96 0.64 11.58
C ASP A 27 8.86 -0.44 11.59
N GLU A 28 9.08 -1.57 10.91
CA GLU A 28 8.10 -2.64 10.71
C GLU A 28 6.75 -2.15 10.12
N ARG A 29 6.75 -0.99 9.47
CA ARG A 29 5.55 -0.38 8.90
C ARG A 29 4.96 -1.23 7.79
N ILE A 30 5.80 -1.70 6.86
CA ILE A 30 5.38 -2.55 5.74
C ILE A 30 4.90 -3.89 6.26
N ALA A 31 5.61 -4.46 7.24
CA ALA A 31 5.20 -5.68 7.90
C ALA A 31 3.80 -5.53 8.54
N ARG A 32 3.52 -4.44 9.24
CA ARG A 32 2.20 -4.15 9.83
C ARG A 32 1.11 -3.99 8.78
N LEU A 33 1.34 -3.26 7.70
CA LEU A 33 0.37 -3.02 6.63
C LEU A 33 -0.06 -4.29 5.89
N PHE A 34 0.83 -5.28 5.74
CA PHE A 34 0.55 -6.50 4.98
C PHE A 34 0.41 -7.76 5.82
N SER A 35 0.65 -7.73 7.12
CA SER A 35 0.44 -8.86 8.02
C SER A 35 -1.05 -9.06 8.30
N ARG A 36 -1.53 -10.33 8.22
CA ARG A 36 -2.93 -10.66 8.58
C ARG A 36 -3.23 -10.51 10.07
N ARG A 37 -2.21 -10.55 10.91
CA ARG A 37 -2.34 -10.48 12.37
C ARG A 37 -2.35 -9.06 12.89
N SER A 38 -1.88 -8.12 12.10
CA SER A 38 -1.83 -6.71 12.47
C SER A 38 -3.23 -6.07 12.40
N PRO A 39 -3.62 -5.23 13.36
CA PRO A 39 -4.83 -4.42 13.29
C PRO A 39 -4.78 -3.44 12.11
N ASP A 40 -3.58 -2.96 11.73
CA ASP A 40 -3.35 -2.00 10.66
C ASP A 40 -3.32 -2.65 9.27
N CYS A 41 -3.63 -3.95 9.19
CA CYS A 41 -3.60 -4.68 7.93
C CYS A 41 -4.56 -4.09 6.92
N ILE A 42 -4.05 -3.73 5.74
CA ILE A 42 -4.86 -3.22 4.65
C ILE A 42 -5.69 -4.35 4.06
N PRO A 43 -7.03 -4.31 4.18
CA PRO A 43 -7.88 -5.31 3.59
C PRO A 43 -7.97 -5.14 2.07
N PRO A 44 -8.10 -6.24 1.30
CA PRO A 44 -8.40 -6.17 -0.13
C PRO A 44 -9.67 -5.36 -0.39
N GLY A 45 -9.65 -4.54 -1.43
CA GLY A 45 -10.73 -3.60 -1.76
C GLY A 45 -10.50 -2.17 -1.23
N SER A 46 -9.45 -1.93 -0.46
CA SER A 46 -9.05 -0.59 -0.05
C SER A 46 -8.42 0.19 -1.21
N ILE A 47 -8.54 1.51 -1.19
CA ILE A 47 -7.87 2.39 -2.14
C ILE A 47 -6.53 2.81 -1.55
N VAL A 48 -5.47 2.49 -2.27
CA VAL A 48 -4.08 2.73 -1.86
C VAL A 48 -3.38 3.56 -2.93
N MET A 49 -2.56 4.51 -2.51
CA MET A 49 -1.68 5.29 -3.36
C MET A 49 -0.23 4.92 -3.05
N VAL A 50 0.53 4.64 -4.09
CA VAL A 50 1.97 4.33 -4.01
C VAL A 50 2.74 5.47 -4.65
N GLU A 51 3.69 6.02 -3.92
CA GLU A 51 4.72 6.92 -4.45
C GLU A 51 5.97 6.09 -4.75
N SER A 52 6.38 6.03 -5.99
CA SER A 52 7.57 5.31 -6.43
C SER A 52 8.56 6.23 -7.10
N TYR A 53 9.85 5.93 -6.92
CA TYR A 53 10.90 6.61 -7.65
C TYR A 53 10.92 6.13 -9.10
N LEU A 54 11.09 7.05 -10.04
CA LEU A 54 11.19 6.76 -11.45
C LEU A 54 12.60 6.27 -11.81
N ASN A 55 13.61 6.86 -11.18
CA ASN A 55 15.02 6.60 -11.45
C ASN A 55 15.72 6.02 -10.21
N SER A 56 16.80 5.27 -10.44
CA SER A 56 17.66 4.74 -9.38
C SER A 56 18.31 5.85 -8.54
N SER A 57 18.55 7.02 -9.13
CA SER A 57 19.07 8.22 -8.45
C SER A 57 18.06 8.89 -7.50
N LYS A 58 16.80 8.42 -7.46
CA LYS A 58 15.72 8.91 -6.59
C LYS A 58 15.39 10.40 -6.73
N THR A 59 15.68 10.98 -7.89
CA THR A 59 15.45 12.42 -8.15
C THR A 59 14.00 12.73 -8.48
N SER A 60 13.32 11.83 -9.20
CA SER A 60 11.92 12.02 -9.62
C SER A 60 11.02 10.93 -9.06
N THR A 61 9.78 11.31 -8.73
CA THR A 61 8.78 10.41 -8.19
C THR A 61 7.54 10.36 -9.07
N THR A 62 6.92 9.20 -9.15
CA THR A 62 5.61 9.01 -9.77
C THR A 62 4.63 8.45 -8.76
N THR A 63 3.36 8.81 -8.91
CA THR A 63 2.29 8.34 -8.02
C THR A 63 1.32 7.46 -8.79
N PHE A 64 0.98 6.32 -8.24
CA PHE A 64 -0.06 5.44 -8.76
C PHE A 64 -1.07 5.12 -7.66
N ALA A 65 -2.35 5.39 -7.92
CA ALA A 65 -3.42 5.07 -7.00
C ALA A 65 -4.38 4.05 -7.61
N GLY A 66 -4.82 3.12 -6.79
CA GLY A 66 -5.71 2.06 -7.25
C GLY A 66 -6.34 1.27 -6.11
N VAL A 67 -7.30 0.43 -6.46
CA VAL A 67 -7.91 -0.52 -5.53
C VAL A 67 -6.96 -1.70 -5.34
N LEU A 68 -6.72 -2.07 -4.10
CA LEU A 68 -5.94 -3.25 -3.73
C LEU A 68 -6.73 -4.53 -4.06
N ILE A 69 -6.34 -5.21 -5.14
CA ILE A 69 -7.02 -6.44 -5.60
C ILE A 69 -6.49 -7.66 -4.87
N ALA A 70 -5.18 -7.77 -4.72
CA ALA A 70 -4.56 -8.95 -4.16
C ALA A 70 -3.26 -8.62 -3.44
N VAL A 71 -2.97 -9.37 -2.38
CA VAL A 71 -1.68 -9.39 -1.69
C VAL A 71 -1.13 -10.81 -1.71
N ARG A 72 0.10 -10.97 -2.17
CA ARG A 72 0.87 -12.22 -2.06
C ARG A 72 1.93 -12.03 -0.99
N ARG A 73 1.77 -12.73 0.11
CA ARG A 73 2.69 -12.71 1.25
C ARG A 73 3.75 -13.78 1.06
N ALA A 74 5.01 -13.36 0.99
CA ALA A 74 6.15 -14.26 0.78
C ALA A 74 7.42 -13.66 1.43
N GLY A 75 7.36 -13.27 2.71
CA GLY A 75 8.50 -12.60 3.36
C GLY A 75 8.90 -11.33 2.61
N ILE A 76 10.18 -11.18 2.32
CA ILE A 76 10.72 -10.04 1.55
C ILE A 76 10.13 -9.94 0.13
N ALA A 77 9.73 -11.07 -0.48
CA ALA A 77 9.11 -11.11 -1.80
C ALA A 77 7.59 -10.83 -1.76
N THR A 78 7.10 -10.19 -0.70
CA THR A 78 5.70 -9.76 -0.59
C THR A 78 5.36 -8.79 -1.71
N THR A 79 4.28 -9.08 -2.44
CA THR A 79 3.79 -8.24 -3.53
C THR A 79 2.32 -7.90 -3.34
N PHE A 80 1.93 -6.75 -3.84
CA PHE A 80 0.54 -6.34 -3.89
C PHE A 80 0.17 -5.80 -5.27
N LEU A 81 -1.08 -5.98 -5.65
CA LEU A 81 -1.61 -5.64 -6.96
C LEU A 81 -2.66 -4.55 -6.81
N LEU A 82 -2.44 -3.42 -7.47
CA LEU A 82 -3.37 -2.30 -7.55
C LEU A 82 -4.01 -2.24 -8.93
N ARG A 83 -5.32 -1.95 -8.97
CA ARG A 83 -6.08 -1.72 -10.20
C ARG A 83 -6.73 -0.36 -10.20
N THR A 84 -6.63 0.32 -11.32
CA THR A 84 -7.34 1.58 -11.59
C THR A 84 -7.87 1.58 -13.02
N ILE A 85 -8.71 2.55 -13.34
CA ILE A 85 -9.17 2.80 -14.71
C ILE A 85 -8.58 4.13 -15.16
N ALA A 86 -7.81 4.11 -16.22
CA ALA A 86 -7.26 5.29 -16.87
C ALA A 86 -7.73 5.31 -18.33
N HIS A 87 -8.31 6.42 -18.78
CA HIS A 87 -8.83 6.57 -20.16
C HIS A 87 -9.74 5.42 -20.61
N LYS A 88 -10.64 4.98 -19.71
CA LYS A 88 -11.57 3.83 -19.94
C LYS A 88 -10.88 2.46 -20.05
N LEU A 89 -9.57 2.39 -19.84
CA LEU A 89 -8.80 1.15 -19.83
C LEU A 89 -8.46 0.74 -18.40
N GLY A 90 -8.62 -0.54 -18.09
CA GLY A 90 -8.22 -1.10 -16.79
C GLY A 90 -6.70 -1.28 -16.74
N VAL A 91 -6.04 -0.56 -15.84
CA VAL A 91 -4.59 -0.63 -15.62
C VAL A 91 -4.30 -1.34 -14.31
N GLU A 92 -3.39 -2.30 -14.33
CA GLU A 92 -2.94 -3.01 -13.15
C GLU A 92 -1.44 -2.85 -12.96
N MET A 93 -1.05 -2.50 -11.73
CA MET A 93 0.36 -2.39 -11.33
C MET A 93 0.65 -3.33 -10.17
N ARG A 94 1.70 -4.13 -10.30
CA ARG A 94 2.21 -4.99 -9.23
C ARG A 94 3.44 -4.34 -8.61
N TYR A 95 3.40 -4.19 -7.30
CA TYR A 95 4.50 -3.63 -6.52
C TYR A 95 5.08 -4.69 -5.59
N HIS A 96 6.40 -4.68 -5.42
CA HIS A 96 7.10 -5.42 -4.38
C HIS A 96 7.15 -4.54 -3.14
N ALA A 97 6.55 -4.98 -2.04
CA ALA A 97 6.38 -4.14 -0.85
C ALA A 97 7.72 -3.62 -0.27
N TYR A 98 8.74 -4.46 -0.27
CA TYR A 98 10.08 -4.13 0.24
C TYR A 98 11.03 -3.57 -0.84
N SER A 99 10.51 -3.11 -1.97
CA SER A 99 11.36 -2.54 -3.03
C SER A 99 11.94 -1.18 -2.60
N PRO A 100 13.25 -0.94 -2.83
CA PRO A 100 13.88 0.35 -2.55
C PRO A 100 13.39 1.48 -3.47
N MET A 101 12.67 1.12 -4.54
CA MET A 101 12.05 2.07 -5.46
C MET A 101 10.71 2.61 -4.95
N ILE A 102 10.13 2.02 -3.90
CA ILE A 102 8.93 2.56 -3.27
C ILE A 102 9.38 3.62 -2.24
N LYS A 103 8.90 4.84 -2.43
CA LYS A 103 9.10 5.93 -1.49
C LYS A 103 8.12 5.85 -0.33
N ASP A 104 6.82 5.71 -0.64
CA ASP A 104 5.76 5.66 0.37
C ASP A 104 4.52 4.90 -0.11
N ILE A 105 3.77 4.33 0.83
CA ILE A 105 2.50 3.66 0.62
C ILE A 105 1.46 4.35 1.51
N LYS A 106 0.48 5.03 0.88
CA LYS A 106 -0.58 5.76 1.58
C LYS A 106 -1.93 5.06 1.37
N VAL A 107 -2.62 4.79 2.47
CA VAL A 107 -3.98 4.27 2.43
C VAL A 107 -4.94 5.45 2.38
N LEU A 108 -5.56 5.68 1.21
CA LEU A 108 -6.50 6.80 1.02
C LEU A 108 -7.86 6.47 1.64
N GLN A 109 -8.32 5.25 1.43
CA GLN A 109 -9.59 4.79 1.98
C GLN A 109 -9.50 3.29 2.29
N ALA A 110 -9.62 2.94 3.55
CA ALA A 110 -9.65 1.55 3.99
C ALA A 110 -11.03 0.92 3.74
N ALA A 111 -11.03 -0.37 3.39
CA ALA A 111 -12.26 -1.14 3.30
C ALA A 111 -12.66 -1.62 4.71
N ASN A 112 -13.73 -1.04 5.27
CA ASN A 112 -14.19 -1.32 6.62
C ASN A 112 -15.03 -2.59 6.69
N ALA A 113 -14.94 -3.31 7.82
CA ALA A 113 -15.78 -4.46 8.11
C ALA A 113 -17.22 -4.02 8.43
N ASP A 114 -17.39 -2.85 9.03
CA ASP A 114 -18.66 -2.30 9.42
C ASP A 114 -19.33 -1.57 8.26
N LYS A 115 -20.54 -2.03 7.90
CA LYS A 115 -21.35 -1.44 6.83
C LYS A 115 -21.94 -0.07 7.18
N ARG A 116 -21.97 0.28 8.47
CA ARG A 116 -22.51 1.55 8.96
C ARG A 116 -21.52 2.71 8.83
N GLN A 117 -20.24 2.41 8.74
CA GLN A 117 -19.23 3.45 8.54
C GLN A 117 -19.20 3.91 7.07
N PRO A 118 -19.08 5.23 6.83
CA PRO A 118 -18.91 5.74 5.48
C PRO A 118 -17.61 5.20 4.88
N GLY A 119 -17.66 4.75 3.63
CA GLY A 119 -16.49 4.26 2.93
C GLY A 119 -16.74 2.94 2.20
N LEU A 120 -15.64 2.23 1.93
CA LEU A 120 -15.67 0.98 1.20
C LEU A 120 -15.94 -0.19 2.14
N THR A 121 -16.91 -1.04 1.81
CA THR A 121 -17.20 -2.25 2.57
C THR A 121 -16.14 -3.31 2.31
N ARG A 122 -15.66 -3.97 3.36
CA ARG A 122 -14.75 -5.10 3.25
C ARG A 122 -15.37 -6.25 2.47
N THR A 123 -14.59 -6.85 1.58
CA THR A 123 -14.99 -8.02 0.81
C THR A 123 -14.66 -9.30 1.58
N ARG A 124 -15.48 -10.37 1.37
CA ARG A 124 -15.21 -11.69 1.96
C ARG A 124 -14.04 -12.41 1.28
N ARG A 125 -13.72 -12.06 0.02
CA ARG A 125 -12.69 -12.72 -0.77
C ARG A 125 -11.32 -12.13 -0.50
N ALA A 126 -10.28 -12.97 -0.41
CA ALA A 126 -8.90 -12.56 -0.21
C ALA A 126 -8.26 -11.96 -1.48
N LYS A 127 -8.78 -12.31 -2.66
CA LYS A 127 -8.32 -11.80 -3.96
C LYS A 127 -9.53 -11.43 -4.81
N LEU A 128 -9.50 -10.24 -5.40
CA LEU A 128 -10.65 -9.61 -6.05
C LEU A 128 -10.49 -9.60 -7.58
N TYR A 129 -10.02 -10.70 -8.16
CA TYR A 129 -9.79 -10.79 -9.62
C TYR A 129 -11.06 -10.67 -10.46
N TYR A 130 -12.23 -10.86 -9.88
CA TYR A 130 -13.51 -10.64 -10.56
C TYR A 130 -13.70 -9.17 -11.00
N MET A 131 -13.02 -8.21 -10.36
CA MET A 131 -13.05 -6.80 -10.74
C MET A 131 -12.48 -6.53 -12.14
N ARG A 132 -11.80 -7.51 -12.73
CA ARG A 132 -11.29 -7.41 -14.11
C ARG A 132 -12.39 -7.50 -15.16
N ARG A 133 -13.47 -8.22 -14.85
CA ARG A 133 -14.56 -8.46 -15.81
C ARG A 133 -15.59 -7.35 -15.78
N ASN A 134 -15.87 -6.81 -14.60
CA ASN A 134 -16.84 -5.75 -14.40
C ASN A 134 -16.12 -4.54 -13.81
N ASP A 135 -16.37 -3.37 -14.39
CA ASP A 135 -15.92 -2.10 -13.83
C ASP A 135 -16.64 -1.87 -12.50
N ASP A 136 -16.04 -2.36 -11.42
CA ASP A 136 -16.57 -2.19 -10.06
C ASP A 136 -16.57 -0.69 -9.72
N ARG A 137 -17.65 -0.23 -9.09
CA ARG A 137 -17.80 1.16 -8.61
C ARG A 137 -16.59 1.64 -7.80
N ARG A 138 -15.90 0.74 -7.10
CA ARG A 138 -14.68 1.04 -6.33
C ARG A 138 -13.56 1.50 -7.23
N VAL A 139 -13.36 0.81 -8.35
CA VAL A 139 -12.28 1.15 -9.31
C VAL A 139 -12.60 2.49 -9.98
N LEU A 140 -13.88 2.74 -10.29
CA LEU A 140 -14.34 4.02 -10.84
C LEU A 140 -14.20 5.18 -9.82
N SER A 141 -14.36 4.90 -8.53
CA SER A 141 -14.26 5.93 -7.47
C SER A 141 -12.82 6.37 -7.16
N VAL A 142 -11.80 5.63 -7.58
CA VAL A 142 -10.38 5.93 -7.29
C VAL A 142 -10.02 7.37 -7.68
N ALA A 143 -10.40 7.82 -8.87
CA ALA A 143 -10.08 9.16 -9.35
C ALA A 143 -10.65 10.27 -8.44
N ASN A 144 -11.88 10.08 -7.97
CA ASN A 144 -12.55 11.03 -7.07
C ASN A 144 -11.86 11.06 -5.70
N VAL A 145 -11.51 9.90 -5.14
CA VAL A 145 -10.83 9.81 -3.85
C VAL A 145 -9.44 10.46 -3.93
N VAL A 146 -8.69 10.24 -5.00
CA VAL A 146 -7.39 10.89 -5.22
C VAL A 146 -7.54 12.41 -5.32
N LYS A 147 -8.57 12.88 -6.04
CA LYS A 147 -8.85 14.32 -6.16
C LYS A 147 -9.17 14.95 -4.80
N GLN A 148 -10.01 14.31 -4.00
CA GLN A 148 -10.34 14.75 -2.64
C GLN A 148 -9.11 14.80 -1.74
N TYR A 149 -8.28 13.76 -1.77
CA TYR A 149 -7.04 13.69 -1.01
C TYR A 149 -6.06 14.82 -1.37
N ARG A 150 -5.86 15.07 -2.67
CA ARG A 150 -5.00 16.19 -3.12
C ARG A 150 -5.55 17.55 -2.71
N ALA A 151 -6.87 17.74 -2.78
CA ALA A 151 -7.50 18.97 -2.34
C ALA A 151 -7.32 19.20 -0.83
N ALA A 152 -7.49 18.16 -0.01
CA ALA A 152 -7.25 18.22 1.42
C ALA A 152 -5.78 18.58 1.75
N GLN A 153 -4.81 17.95 1.10
CA GLN A 153 -3.40 18.29 1.27
C GLN A 153 -3.08 19.75 0.91
N MET A 154 -3.68 20.28 -0.16
CA MET A 154 -3.49 21.68 -0.52
C MET A 154 -4.06 22.65 0.52
N GLN A 155 -5.19 22.29 1.15
CA GLN A 155 -5.78 23.09 2.22
C GLN A 155 -4.91 23.07 3.49
N GLU A 156 -4.41 21.90 3.89
CA GLU A 156 -3.50 21.75 5.02
C GLU A 156 -2.20 22.56 4.82
N HIS A 157 -1.65 22.52 3.61
CA HIS A 157 -0.43 23.29 3.30
C HIS A 157 -0.70 24.80 3.35
N LYS A 158 -1.84 25.28 2.89
CA LYS A 158 -2.22 26.70 2.96
C LYS A 158 -2.38 27.16 4.41
N SER A 159 -3.11 26.39 5.23
CA SER A 159 -3.32 26.72 6.64
C SER A 159 -2.00 26.75 7.44
N SER A 160 -1.08 25.82 7.17
CA SER A 160 0.22 25.78 7.81
C SER A 160 1.14 26.93 7.38
N THR A 161 1.00 27.42 6.15
CA THR A 161 1.77 28.59 5.65
C THR A 161 1.22 29.89 6.26
N GLU A 162 -0.09 30.02 6.37
CA GLU A 162 -0.73 31.19 7.00
C GLU A 162 -0.42 31.29 8.50
N SER A 163 -0.38 30.16 9.21
CA SER A 163 0.01 30.15 10.63
C SER A 163 1.46 30.55 10.85
N ARG A 164 2.38 30.18 9.94
CA ARG A 164 3.78 30.61 9.99
C ARG A 164 4.00 32.08 9.68
N GLN A 165 3.14 32.72 8.89
CA GLN A 165 3.22 34.14 8.58
C GLN A 165 2.63 35.03 9.68
N ARG A 166 1.81 34.47 10.57
CA ARG A 166 1.21 35.21 11.70
C ARG A 166 2.02 35.12 13.00
N SER A 167 3.03 34.27 13.04
CA SER A 167 3.97 34.10 14.15
C SER A 167 5.27 34.84 13.90
#